data_6f50be7f32e8f507eedc158354448537
#
_entry.id   6f50be7f32e8f507eedc158354448537
#
_cell.length_a   1.000
_cell.length_b   1.000
_cell.length_c   1.000
_cell.angle_alpha   90.00
_cell.angle_beta   90.00
_cell.angle_gamma   90.00
#
_symmetry.space_group_name_H-M   'P 1'
#
loop_
_entity.id
_entity.type
_entity.pdbx_description
1 polymer ?
#
loop_
_entity_poly.entity_id
_entity_poly.type
_entity_poly.pdbx_seq_one_letter_code
_entity_poly.pdbx_strand_id
1 'polypeptide(L)'
;MMNQEKIHQLIKEGKYEDALQASFDNIEAHPEEVENYINSGILLAEAGEVEKAERFFQKAITINPNHGVIYYNLANVYFNEARYQEAIKLYQQAMSNELNNKDTNYMLGRSFIELDAKKQALPYLMRAAELDTEFEDIEVQFQFALLMCELEMFEQAVPVLNQILEKDNRHADAQYNLTLALFMLNGNVEAAIQGFERAITMDENHLLSHHAIKTFRAIQDKED
;
A
#
# COMPACT_ATOMS: atom_id res chain seq x y z
N MET A 1 15.91 -17.12 20.26
CA MET A 1 14.44 -17.30 20.20
C MET A 1 13.70 -16.62 21.35
N MET A 2 13.97 -16.87 22.64
CA MET A 2 13.24 -16.23 23.77
C MET A 2 13.30 -14.68 23.79
N ASN A 3 14.37 -14.08 23.29
CA ASN A 3 14.52 -12.60 23.30
C ASN A 3 13.73 -11.91 22.19
N GLN A 4 13.54 -12.50 21.02
CA GLN A 4 12.75 -11.91 19.94
C GLN A 4 11.24 -11.88 20.26
N GLU A 5 10.73 -12.97 20.88
CA GLU A 5 9.35 -13.00 21.37
C GLU A 5 9.09 -11.91 22.41
N LYS A 6 10.06 -11.64 23.30
CA LYS A 6 9.98 -10.57 24.29
C LYS A 6 9.94 -9.18 23.61
N ILE A 7 10.77 -8.94 22.61
CA ILE A 7 10.76 -7.67 21.85
C ILE A 7 9.39 -7.45 21.19
N HIS A 8 8.87 -8.46 20.48
CA HIS A 8 7.54 -8.40 19.89
C HIS A 8 6.42 -8.15 20.92
N GLN A 9 6.53 -8.76 22.10
CA GLN A 9 5.57 -8.53 23.17
C GLN A 9 5.64 -7.09 23.68
N LEU A 10 6.83 -6.54 23.89
CA LEU A 10 7.03 -5.15 24.32
C LEU A 10 6.49 -4.15 23.29
N ILE A 11 6.67 -4.42 21.99
CA ILE A 11 6.09 -3.61 20.90
C ILE A 11 4.56 -3.63 20.97
N LYS A 12 3.94 -4.81 21.12
CA LYS A 12 2.49 -4.94 21.25
C LYS A 12 1.93 -4.21 22.48
N GLU A 13 2.71 -4.11 23.54
CA GLU A 13 2.35 -3.37 24.76
C GLU A 13 2.63 -1.85 24.67
N GLY A 14 3.17 -1.36 23.53
CA GLY A 14 3.55 0.03 23.35
C GLY A 14 4.79 0.48 24.13
N LYS A 15 5.58 -0.49 24.63
CA LYS A 15 6.79 -0.24 25.43
C LYS A 15 8.03 -0.16 24.51
N TYR A 16 8.05 0.84 23.64
CA TYR A 16 9.07 0.97 22.58
C TYR A 16 10.49 1.16 23.13
N GLU A 17 10.68 1.91 24.21
CA GLU A 17 12.00 2.12 24.83
C GLU A 17 12.55 0.80 25.39
N ASP A 18 11.72 0.02 26.09
CA ASP A 18 12.09 -1.29 26.63
C ASP A 18 12.40 -2.29 25.49
N ALA A 19 11.62 -2.26 24.41
CA ALA A 19 11.84 -3.09 23.23
C ALA A 19 13.18 -2.76 22.55
N LEU A 20 13.49 -1.47 22.42
CA LEU A 20 14.75 -0.99 21.84
C LEU A 20 15.96 -1.38 22.71
N GLN A 21 15.87 -1.21 24.04
CA GLN A 21 16.91 -1.63 24.95
C GLN A 21 17.15 -3.15 24.87
N ALA A 22 16.06 -3.95 24.87
CA ALA A 22 16.19 -5.41 24.72
C ALA A 22 16.80 -5.80 23.36
N SER A 23 16.56 -5.03 22.31
CA SER A 23 17.16 -5.25 20.99
C SER A 23 18.66 -4.93 21.00
N PHE A 24 19.09 -3.87 21.70
CA PHE A 24 20.50 -3.55 21.86
C PHE A 24 21.25 -4.59 22.71
N ASP A 25 20.64 -5.06 23.80
CA ASP A 25 21.19 -6.15 24.62
C ASP A 25 21.40 -7.44 23.78
N ASN A 26 20.48 -7.70 22.83
CA ASN A 26 20.63 -8.82 21.90
C ASN A 26 21.80 -8.62 20.92
N ILE A 27 22.00 -7.40 20.41
CA ILE A 27 23.14 -7.09 19.55
C ILE A 27 24.47 -7.27 20.28
N GLU A 28 24.54 -6.86 21.55
CA GLU A 28 25.76 -7.07 22.35
C GLU A 28 26.06 -8.56 22.58
N ALA A 29 25.02 -9.36 22.79
CA ALA A 29 25.15 -10.81 23.00
C ALA A 29 25.45 -11.57 21.69
N HIS A 30 24.88 -11.11 20.56
CA HIS A 30 24.92 -11.80 19.26
C HIS A 30 25.12 -10.78 18.13
N PRO A 31 26.33 -10.20 17.99
CA PRO A 31 26.61 -9.12 17.05
C PRO A 31 26.61 -9.54 15.56
N GLU A 32 26.57 -10.85 15.28
CA GLU A 32 26.47 -11.41 13.93
C GLU A 32 25.02 -11.72 13.48
N GLU A 33 24.05 -11.67 14.41
CA GLU A 33 22.65 -11.94 14.08
C GLU A 33 22.00 -10.74 13.41
N VAL A 34 21.73 -10.86 12.12
CA VAL A 34 21.20 -9.78 11.26
C VAL A 34 19.83 -9.29 11.73
N GLU A 35 18.99 -10.18 12.23
CA GLU A 35 17.63 -9.92 12.71
C GLU A 35 17.61 -8.88 13.84
N ASN A 36 18.62 -8.87 14.71
CA ASN A 36 18.71 -7.89 15.79
C ASN A 36 18.87 -6.47 15.26
N TYR A 37 19.66 -6.29 14.20
CA TYR A 37 19.85 -4.99 13.55
C TYR A 37 18.60 -4.57 12.76
N ILE A 38 17.91 -5.51 12.09
CA ILE A 38 16.65 -5.23 11.39
C ILE A 38 15.61 -4.74 12.39
N ASN A 39 15.40 -5.46 13.49
CA ASN A 39 14.43 -5.12 14.52
C ASN A 39 14.74 -3.74 15.16
N SER A 40 16.02 -3.50 15.49
CA SER A 40 16.43 -2.19 16.01
C SER A 40 16.19 -1.06 15.00
N GLY A 41 16.47 -1.32 13.72
CA GLY A 41 16.22 -0.37 12.63
C GLY A 41 14.73 -0.03 12.49
N ILE A 42 13.85 -1.02 12.55
CA ILE A 42 12.39 -0.83 12.50
C ILE A 42 11.93 0.02 13.70
N LEU A 43 12.32 -0.36 14.92
CA LEU A 43 11.94 0.36 16.14
C LEU A 43 12.40 1.83 16.13
N LEU A 44 13.61 2.07 15.66
CA LEU A 44 14.17 3.43 15.53
C LEU A 44 13.39 4.24 14.47
N ALA A 45 13.01 3.63 13.36
CA ALA A 45 12.21 4.27 12.32
C ALA A 45 10.81 4.64 12.85
N GLU A 46 10.15 3.74 13.58
CA GLU A 46 8.85 4.00 14.23
C GLU A 46 8.94 5.10 15.29
N ALA A 47 10.09 5.25 15.96
CA ALA A 47 10.35 6.35 16.88
C ALA A 47 10.74 7.68 16.20
N GLY A 48 10.79 7.73 14.85
CA GLY A 48 11.19 8.90 14.07
C GLY A 48 12.71 9.15 14.03
N GLU A 49 13.51 8.20 14.51
CA GLU A 49 14.97 8.30 14.56
C GLU A 49 15.60 7.78 13.25
N VAL A 50 15.23 8.39 12.13
CA VAL A 50 15.49 7.91 10.75
C VAL A 50 16.99 7.67 10.51
N GLU A 51 17.88 8.62 10.86
CA GLU A 51 19.31 8.47 10.63
C GLU A 51 19.91 7.32 11.45
N LYS A 52 19.39 7.05 12.63
CA LYS A 52 19.82 5.89 13.42
C LYS A 52 19.31 4.59 12.78
N ALA A 53 18.06 4.55 12.36
CA ALA A 53 17.49 3.41 11.65
C ALA A 53 18.33 3.04 10.41
N GLU A 54 18.64 4.03 9.58
CA GLU A 54 19.51 3.83 8.39
C GLU A 54 20.85 3.17 8.75
N ARG A 55 21.51 3.61 9.84
CA ARG A 55 22.79 3.02 10.28
C ARG A 55 22.64 1.55 10.69
N PHE A 56 21.54 1.20 11.36
CA PHE A 56 21.26 -0.18 11.76
C PHE A 56 21.00 -1.07 10.54
N PHE A 57 20.18 -0.62 9.57
CA PHE A 57 19.98 -1.34 8.32
C PHE A 57 21.27 -1.46 7.50
N GLN A 58 22.10 -0.41 7.45
CA GLN A 58 23.40 -0.48 6.79
C GLN A 58 24.33 -1.51 7.44
N LYS A 59 24.30 -1.62 8.79
CA LYS A 59 25.03 -2.67 9.49
C LYS A 59 24.49 -4.06 9.17
N ALA A 60 23.16 -4.22 9.12
CA ALA A 60 22.51 -5.46 8.70
C ALA A 60 22.95 -5.87 7.28
N ILE A 61 22.97 -4.94 6.31
CA ILE A 61 23.46 -5.17 4.94
C ILE A 61 24.93 -5.64 4.96
N THR A 62 25.77 -5.08 5.84
CA THR A 62 27.18 -5.48 5.96
C THR A 62 27.32 -6.92 6.44
N ILE A 63 26.41 -7.40 7.31
CA ILE A 63 26.42 -8.77 7.84
C ILE A 63 25.86 -9.74 6.79
N ASN A 64 24.71 -9.43 6.20
CA ASN A 64 24.06 -10.26 5.18
C ASN A 64 23.52 -9.41 4.02
N PRO A 65 24.33 -9.17 2.96
CA PRO A 65 23.92 -8.33 1.83
C PRO A 65 22.84 -8.94 0.93
N ASN A 66 22.57 -10.25 1.08
CA ASN A 66 21.59 -10.94 0.26
C ASN A 66 20.23 -11.16 0.98
N HIS A 67 20.01 -10.48 2.10
CA HIS A 67 18.78 -10.63 2.88
C HIS A 67 17.73 -9.59 2.45
N GLY A 68 16.78 -9.97 1.60
CA GLY A 68 15.80 -9.07 0.99
C GLY A 68 15.00 -8.23 2.00
N VAL A 69 14.71 -8.78 3.18
CA VAL A 69 13.94 -8.08 4.24
C VAL A 69 14.64 -6.80 4.73
N ILE A 70 15.98 -6.75 4.71
CA ILE A 70 16.70 -5.52 5.10
C ILE A 70 16.38 -4.39 4.15
N TYR A 71 16.46 -4.66 2.84
CA TYR A 71 16.19 -3.67 1.80
C TYR A 71 14.72 -3.23 1.80
N TYR A 72 13.80 -4.16 2.03
CA TYR A 72 12.38 -3.87 2.15
C TYR A 72 12.09 -2.89 3.32
N ASN A 73 12.62 -3.16 4.50
CA ASN A 73 12.39 -2.29 5.65
C ASN A 73 13.07 -0.92 5.49
N LEU A 74 14.30 -0.87 4.95
CA LEU A 74 14.95 0.40 4.65
C LEU A 74 14.18 1.19 3.56
N ALA A 75 13.60 0.49 2.58
CA ALA A 75 12.74 1.09 1.57
C ALA A 75 11.48 1.71 2.19
N ASN A 76 10.86 1.03 3.16
CA ASN A 76 9.71 1.58 3.90
C ASN A 76 10.10 2.86 4.65
N VAL A 77 11.28 2.93 5.26
CA VAL A 77 11.77 4.16 5.88
C VAL A 77 11.85 5.29 4.85
N TYR A 78 12.44 5.04 3.69
CA TYR A 78 12.56 6.05 2.64
C TYR A 78 11.23 6.44 2.00
N PHE A 79 10.30 5.49 1.88
CA PHE A 79 8.95 5.77 1.43
C PHE A 79 8.23 6.75 2.38
N ASN A 80 8.31 6.50 3.69
CA ASN A 80 7.71 7.36 4.71
C ASN A 80 8.33 8.77 4.76
N GLU A 81 9.61 8.90 4.39
CA GLU A 81 10.30 10.18 4.22
C GLU A 81 10.07 10.83 2.85
N ALA A 82 9.13 10.33 2.05
CA ALA A 82 8.85 10.77 0.69
C ALA A 82 10.07 10.70 -0.27
N ARG A 83 11.07 9.89 0.05
CA ARG A 83 12.26 9.61 -0.77
C ARG A 83 11.99 8.47 -1.75
N TYR A 84 10.95 8.64 -2.57
CA TYR A 84 10.37 7.55 -3.37
C TYR A 84 11.35 6.95 -4.39
N GLN A 85 12.23 7.74 -5.02
CA GLN A 85 13.24 7.20 -5.95
C GLN A 85 14.22 6.25 -5.26
N GLU A 86 14.58 6.53 -4.01
CA GLU A 86 15.47 5.69 -3.23
C GLU A 86 14.74 4.45 -2.72
N ALA A 87 13.49 4.60 -2.28
CA ALA A 87 12.62 3.48 -1.92
C ALA A 87 12.46 2.48 -3.07
N ILE A 88 12.19 2.96 -4.30
CA ILE A 88 12.09 2.11 -5.50
C ILE A 88 13.34 1.24 -5.69
N LYS A 89 14.53 1.84 -5.61
CA LYS A 89 15.80 1.09 -5.76
C LYS A 89 15.94 -0.01 -4.72
N LEU A 90 15.57 0.29 -3.47
CA LEU A 90 15.66 -0.67 -2.38
C LEU A 90 14.61 -1.77 -2.46
N TYR A 91 13.35 -1.47 -2.86
CA TYR A 91 12.35 -2.51 -3.13
C TYR A 91 12.81 -3.42 -4.28
N GLN A 92 13.40 -2.88 -5.34
CA GLN A 92 13.98 -3.68 -6.42
C GLN A 92 15.13 -4.56 -5.93
N GLN A 93 15.97 -4.06 -5.01
CA GLN A 93 17.00 -4.88 -4.36
C GLN A 93 16.38 -5.97 -3.47
N ALA A 94 15.31 -5.67 -2.73
CA ALA A 94 14.57 -6.67 -1.96
C ALA A 94 14.08 -7.81 -2.86
N MET A 95 13.44 -7.48 -3.99
CA MET A 95 12.97 -8.47 -4.98
C MET A 95 14.12 -9.31 -5.55
N SER A 96 15.26 -8.69 -5.86
CA SER A 96 16.46 -9.37 -6.37
C SER A 96 17.09 -10.30 -5.32
N ASN A 97 16.79 -10.08 -4.04
CA ASN A 97 17.22 -10.90 -2.90
C ASN A 97 16.04 -11.75 -2.36
N GLU A 98 15.30 -12.36 -3.26
CA GLU A 98 14.25 -13.37 -3.00
C GLU A 98 12.99 -12.86 -2.26
N LEU A 99 12.84 -11.56 -2.04
CA LEU A 99 11.64 -11.00 -1.42
C LEU A 99 10.66 -10.45 -2.49
N ASN A 100 10.26 -11.29 -3.43
CA ASN A 100 9.25 -10.96 -4.44
C ASN A 100 7.86 -11.44 -4.00
N ASN A 101 7.32 -10.83 -2.97
CA ASN A 101 6.00 -11.12 -2.40
C ASN A 101 4.97 -10.01 -2.70
N LYS A 102 3.73 -10.18 -2.23
CA LYS A 102 2.63 -9.22 -2.37
C LYS A 102 3.03 -7.83 -1.87
N ASP A 103 3.55 -7.75 -0.65
CA ASP A 103 3.82 -6.47 0.00
C ASP A 103 4.93 -5.68 -0.70
N THR A 104 6.01 -6.36 -1.15
CA THR A 104 7.10 -5.71 -1.88
C THR A 104 6.62 -5.17 -3.23
N ASN A 105 5.80 -5.93 -3.95
CA ASN A 105 5.21 -5.46 -5.21
C ASN A 105 4.24 -4.30 -4.98
N TYR A 106 3.39 -4.37 -3.96
CA TYR A 106 2.46 -3.30 -3.59
C TYR A 106 3.20 -1.99 -3.27
N MET A 107 4.19 -2.03 -2.37
CA MET A 107 4.95 -0.84 -1.98
C MET A 107 5.78 -0.26 -3.12
N LEU A 108 6.33 -1.12 -3.99
CA LEU A 108 7.03 -0.67 -5.20
C LEU A 108 6.07 0.02 -6.18
N GLY A 109 4.89 -0.56 -6.40
CA GLY A 109 3.84 0.05 -7.22
C GLY A 109 3.40 1.41 -6.65
N ARG A 110 3.13 1.48 -5.35
CA ARG A 110 2.80 2.74 -4.66
C ARG A 110 3.90 3.79 -4.81
N SER A 111 5.16 3.39 -4.67
CA SER A 111 6.30 4.33 -4.83
C SER A 111 6.34 4.95 -6.23
N PHE A 112 5.95 4.21 -7.27
CA PHE A 112 5.81 4.77 -8.61
C PHE A 112 4.59 5.71 -8.74
N ILE A 113 3.48 5.41 -8.06
CA ILE A 113 2.30 6.31 -8.04
C ILE A 113 2.66 7.66 -7.42
N GLU A 114 3.37 7.67 -6.29
CA GLU A 114 3.81 8.91 -5.63
C GLU A 114 4.72 9.79 -6.52
N LEU A 115 5.34 9.20 -7.54
CA LEU A 115 6.12 9.90 -8.55
C LEU A 115 5.33 10.23 -9.85
N ASP A 116 4.00 10.03 -9.83
CA ASP A 116 3.13 10.14 -11.01
C ASP A 116 3.55 9.22 -12.19
N ALA A 117 4.26 8.15 -11.87
CA ALA A 117 4.78 7.18 -12.84
C ALA A 117 3.81 5.99 -13.01
N LYS A 118 2.52 6.27 -13.28
CA LYS A 118 1.40 5.32 -13.29
C LYS A 118 1.64 4.08 -14.16
N LYS A 119 2.21 4.28 -15.36
CA LYS A 119 2.50 3.15 -16.27
C LYS A 119 3.56 2.19 -15.72
N GLN A 120 4.52 2.72 -14.96
CA GLN A 120 5.54 1.91 -14.29
C GLN A 120 4.97 1.20 -13.04
N ALA A 121 3.99 1.81 -12.36
CA ALA A 121 3.31 1.21 -11.21
C ALA A 121 2.49 -0.03 -11.59
N LEU A 122 1.87 -0.03 -12.79
CA LEU A 122 0.88 -1.03 -13.21
C LEU A 122 1.36 -2.49 -13.07
N PRO A 123 2.52 -2.92 -13.58
CA PRO A 123 2.95 -4.32 -13.48
C PRO A 123 3.16 -4.78 -12.03
N TYR A 124 3.53 -3.87 -11.13
CA TYR A 124 3.78 -4.18 -9.73
C TYR A 124 2.47 -4.29 -8.94
N LEU A 125 1.51 -3.36 -9.11
CA LEU A 125 0.20 -3.49 -8.48
C LEU A 125 -0.58 -4.68 -9.04
N MET A 126 -0.50 -4.94 -10.33
CA MET A 126 -1.08 -6.14 -10.93
C MET A 126 -0.49 -7.40 -10.27
N ARG A 127 0.84 -7.45 -10.11
CA ARG A 127 1.49 -8.60 -9.46
C ARG A 127 1.12 -8.73 -7.99
N ALA A 128 0.98 -7.63 -7.26
CA ALA A 128 0.51 -7.65 -5.87
C ALA A 128 -0.93 -8.21 -5.79
N ALA A 129 -1.83 -7.77 -6.66
CA ALA A 129 -3.20 -8.26 -6.74
C ALA A 129 -3.29 -9.76 -7.13
N GLU A 130 -2.45 -10.22 -8.07
CA GLU A 130 -2.37 -11.65 -8.44
C GLU A 130 -1.87 -12.53 -7.28
N LEU A 131 -0.96 -12.02 -6.44
CA LEU A 131 -0.44 -12.75 -5.28
C LEU A 131 -1.44 -12.80 -4.10
N ASP A 132 -2.46 -11.96 -4.13
CA ASP A 132 -3.60 -11.99 -3.21
C ASP A 132 -4.69 -12.96 -3.71
N THR A 133 -4.36 -14.26 -3.77
CA THR A 133 -5.18 -15.29 -4.43
C THR A 133 -6.58 -15.47 -3.84
N GLU A 134 -6.76 -15.19 -2.55
CA GLU A 134 -8.05 -15.29 -1.86
C GLU A 134 -8.84 -13.98 -1.87
N PHE A 135 -8.31 -12.94 -2.51
CA PHE A 135 -8.91 -11.61 -2.52
C PHE A 135 -9.24 -11.11 -1.10
N GLU A 136 -8.27 -11.23 -0.20
CA GLU A 136 -8.43 -10.85 1.21
C GLU A 136 -7.97 -9.42 1.50
N ASP A 137 -7.03 -8.93 0.71
CA ASP A 137 -6.45 -7.59 0.87
C ASP A 137 -7.18 -6.58 -0.04
N ILE A 138 -8.32 -6.11 0.46
CA ILE A 138 -9.17 -5.16 -0.27
C ILE A 138 -8.39 -3.90 -0.68
N GLU A 139 -7.44 -3.43 0.15
CA GLU A 139 -6.64 -2.25 -0.16
C GLU A 139 -5.75 -2.48 -1.39
N VAL A 140 -5.05 -3.61 -1.48
CA VAL A 140 -4.24 -3.97 -2.66
C VAL A 140 -5.10 -4.03 -3.92
N GLN A 141 -6.25 -4.70 -3.85
CA GLN A 141 -7.17 -4.83 -4.97
C GLN A 141 -7.74 -3.47 -5.39
N PHE A 142 -8.08 -2.63 -4.43
CA PHE A 142 -8.62 -1.30 -4.70
C PHE A 142 -7.58 -0.37 -5.34
N GLN A 143 -6.35 -0.34 -4.85
CA GLN A 143 -5.27 0.45 -5.44
C GLN A 143 -4.96 0.01 -6.88
N PHE A 144 -5.01 -1.29 -7.15
CA PHE A 144 -4.86 -1.81 -8.52
C PHE A 144 -6.04 -1.37 -9.42
N ALA A 145 -7.28 -1.50 -8.94
CA ALA A 145 -8.47 -1.07 -9.70
C ALA A 145 -8.48 0.44 -9.95
N LEU A 146 -8.11 1.24 -8.95
CA LEU A 146 -7.99 2.69 -9.07
C LEU A 146 -6.98 3.08 -10.14
N LEU A 147 -5.78 2.48 -10.12
CA LEU A 147 -4.76 2.71 -11.14
C LEU A 147 -5.25 2.33 -12.55
N MET A 148 -6.00 1.23 -12.68
CA MET A 148 -6.62 0.86 -13.97
C MET A 148 -7.60 1.93 -14.44
N CYS A 149 -8.45 2.48 -13.54
CA CYS A 149 -9.35 3.59 -13.88
C CYS A 149 -8.58 4.84 -14.33
N GLU A 150 -7.49 5.18 -13.66
CA GLU A 150 -6.64 6.33 -14.00
C GLU A 150 -5.87 6.15 -15.33
N LEU A 151 -5.67 4.90 -15.75
CA LEU A 151 -5.10 4.54 -17.05
C LEU A 151 -6.17 4.26 -18.13
N GLU A 152 -7.44 4.59 -17.85
CA GLU A 152 -8.59 4.38 -18.74
C GLU A 152 -8.83 2.91 -19.14
N MET A 153 -8.35 1.97 -18.32
CA MET A 153 -8.53 0.51 -18.50
C MET A 153 -9.85 0.06 -17.86
N PHE A 154 -10.96 0.70 -18.23
CA PHE A 154 -12.25 0.56 -17.55
C PHE A 154 -12.83 -0.86 -17.62
N GLU A 155 -12.68 -1.55 -18.77
CA GLU A 155 -13.17 -2.92 -18.93
C GLU A 155 -12.49 -3.90 -17.95
N GLN A 156 -11.20 -3.65 -17.62
CA GLN A 156 -10.45 -4.45 -16.67
C GLN A 156 -10.73 -4.05 -15.23
N ALA A 157 -10.97 -2.76 -14.96
CA ALA A 157 -11.25 -2.26 -13.61
C ALA A 157 -12.62 -2.71 -13.08
N VAL A 158 -13.65 -2.73 -13.93
CA VAL A 158 -15.05 -3.05 -13.54
C VAL A 158 -15.17 -4.40 -12.82
N PRO A 159 -14.62 -5.52 -13.31
CA PRO A 159 -14.70 -6.80 -12.59
C PRO A 159 -14.05 -6.75 -11.19
N VAL A 160 -12.91 -6.10 -11.04
CA VAL A 160 -12.21 -5.99 -9.76
C VAL A 160 -13.01 -5.15 -8.77
N LEU A 161 -13.55 -4.00 -9.22
CA LEU A 161 -14.38 -3.13 -8.39
C LEU A 161 -15.68 -3.83 -7.93
N ASN A 162 -16.31 -4.63 -8.80
CA ASN A 162 -17.45 -5.44 -8.41
C ASN A 162 -17.08 -6.47 -7.33
N GLN A 163 -15.95 -7.16 -7.48
CA GLN A 163 -15.48 -8.14 -6.49
C GLN A 163 -15.14 -7.49 -5.14
N ILE A 164 -14.59 -6.27 -5.14
CA ILE A 164 -14.41 -5.48 -3.92
C ILE A 164 -15.75 -5.26 -3.23
N LEU A 165 -16.77 -4.83 -3.97
CA LEU A 165 -18.11 -4.56 -3.42
C LEU A 165 -18.86 -5.82 -2.97
N GLU A 166 -18.52 -7.00 -3.51
CA GLU A 166 -19.01 -8.30 -3.01
C GLU A 166 -18.41 -8.64 -1.65
N LYS A 167 -17.14 -8.30 -1.42
CA LYS A 167 -16.43 -8.53 -0.15
C LYS A 167 -16.72 -7.46 0.90
N ASP A 168 -16.73 -6.18 0.47
CA ASP A 168 -17.07 -5.02 1.31
C ASP A 168 -18.16 -4.18 0.62
N ASN A 169 -19.39 -4.46 0.95
CA ASN A 169 -20.56 -3.80 0.38
C ASN A 169 -20.78 -2.35 0.86
N ARG A 170 -19.86 -1.82 1.69
CA ARG A 170 -19.86 -0.44 2.17
C ARG A 170 -18.68 0.38 1.67
N HIS A 171 -17.91 -0.13 0.75
CA HIS A 171 -16.76 0.56 0.18
C HIS A 171 -17.21 1.66 -0.80
N ALA A 172 -17.46 2.87 -0.28
CA ALA A 172 -18.01 3.99 -1.06
C ALA A 172 -17.11 4.42 -2.22
N ASP A 173 -15.78 4.43 -2.03
CA ASP A 173 -14.83 4.77 -3.09
C ASP A 173 -14.83 3.75 -4.23
N ALA A 174 -14.98 2.45 -3.92
CA ALA A 174 -15.10 1.42 -4.96
C ALA A 174 -16.41 1.59 -5.76
N GLN A 175 -17.53 1.88 -5.08
CA GLN A 175 -18.80 2.17 -5.74
C GLN A 175 -18.71 3.42 -6.63
N TYR A 176 -18.04 4.46 -6.17
CA TYR A 176 -17.81 5.69 -6.95
C TYR A 176 -16.99 5.40 -8.21
N ASN A 177 -15.85 4.72 -8.08
CA ASN A 177 -14.97 4.39 -9.22
C ASN A 177 -15.64 3.41 -10.19
N LEU A 178 -16.40 2.41 -9.69
CA LEU A 178 -17.20 1.53 -10.54
C LEU A 178 -18.21 2.32 -11.36
N THR A 179 -18.87 3.28 -10.75
CA THR A 179 -19.88 4.13 -11.42
C THR A 179 -19.24 4.96 -12.52
N LEU A 180 -18.08 5.59 -12.25
CA LEU A 180 -17.33 6.33 -13.26
C LEU A 180 -16.88 5.42 -14.41
N ALA A 181 -16.29 4.27 -14.10
CA ALA A 181 -15.84 3.32 -15.11
C ALA A 181 -16.98 2.86 -16.03
N LEU A 182 -18.12 2.51 -15.46
CA LEU A 182 -19.32 2.12 -16.22
C LEU A 182 -19.84 3.28 -17.09
N PHE A 183 -19.85 4.50 -16.56
CA PHE A 183 -20.24 5.68 -17.34
C PHE A 183 -19.28 5.92 -18.52
N MET A 184 -17.98 5.80 -18.31
CA MET A 184 -16.99 5.95 -19.38
C MET A 184 -17.17 4.91 -20.49
N LEU A 185 -17.68 3.72 -20.16
CA LEU A 185 -17.93 2.64 -21.12
C LEU A 185 -19.25 2.79 -21.89
N ASN A 186 -20.29 3.36 -21.28
CA ASN A 186 -21.65 3.32 -21.86
C ASN A 186 -22.36 4.67 -21.99
N GLY A 187 -21.83 5.72 -21.38
CA GLY A 187 -22.39 7.09 -21.44
C GLY A 187 -23.72 7.28 -20.72
N ASN A 188 -24.16 6.32 -19.90
CA ASN A 188 -25.50 6.37 -19.27
C ASN A 188 -25.50 7.28 -18.04
N VAL A 189 -25.98 8.52 -18.23
CA VAL A 189 -26.04 9.57 -17.20
C VAL A 189 -26.96 9.18 -16.03
N GLU A 190 -28.15 8.62 -16.32
CA GLU A 190 -29.11 8.23 -15.29
C GLU A 190 -28.55 7.11 -14.39
N ALA A 191 -27.94 6.07 -14.99
CA ALA A 191 -27.29 5.00 -14.24
C ALA A 191 -26.12 5.51 -13.40
N ALA A 192 -25.37 6.50 -13.90
CA ALA A 192 -24.27 7.12 -13.16
C ALA A 192 -24.80 7.87 -11.92
N ILE A 193 -25.86 8.68 -12.05
CA ILE A 193 -26.48 9.36 -10.90
C ILE A 193 -26.89 8.34 -9.83
N GLN A 194 -27.60 7.27 -10.22
CA GLN A 194 -28.00 6.20 -9.31
C GLN A 194 -26.81 5.50 -8.64
N GLY A 195 -25.72 5.32 -9.38
CA GLY A 195 -24.48 4.74 -8.86
C GLY A 195 -23.81 5.61 -7.79
N PHE A 196 -23.75 6.92 -8.01
CA PHE A 196 -23.23 7.87 -7.01
C PHE A 196 -24.15 8.00 -5.79
N GLU A 197 -25.46 7.95 -5.98
CA GLU A 197 -26.42 7.91 -4.86
C GLU A 197 -26.20 6.66 -3.99
N ARG A 198 -25.91 5.49 -4.59
CA ARG A 198 -25.51 4.30 -3.83
C ARG A 198 -24.24 4.54 -3.01
N ALA A 199 -23.20 5.18 -3.57
CA ALA A 199 -21.98 5.50 -2.82
C ALA A 199 -22.29 6.40 -1.59
N ILE A 200 -23.18 7.37 -1.72
CA ILE A 200 -23.64 8.21 -0.60
C ILE A 200 -24.41 7.39 0.45
N THR A 201 -25.17 6.35 0.07
CA THR A 201 -25.80 5.48 1.07
C THR A 201 -24.80 4.64 1.86
N MET A 202 -23.62 4.40 1.31
CA MET A 202 -22.52 3.70 1.98
C MET A 202 -21.74 4.62 2.91
N ASP A 203 -21.47 5.85 2.46
CA ASP A 203 -20.87 6.95 3.23
C ASP A 203 -21.60 8.26 2.91
N GLU A 204 -22.38 8.76 3.89
CA GLU A 204 -23.15 10.01 3.76
C GLU A 204 -22.27 11.25 3.51
N ASN A 205 -21.00 11.21 3.89
CA ASN A 205 -20.04 12.28 3.74
C ASN A 205 -19.14 12.13 2.50
N HIS A 206 -19.44 11.20 1.58
CA HIS A 206 -18.62 10.95 0.39
C HIS A 206 -18.65 12.13 -0.58
N LEU A 207 -17.73 13.09 -0.40
CA LEU A 207 -17.71 14.37 -1.11
C LEU A 207 -17.66 14.23 -2.63
N LEU A 208 -16.90 13.26 -3.14
CA LEU A 208 -16.76 13.03 -4.58
C LEU A 208 -18.11 12.65 -5.22
N SER A 209 -18.89 11.77 -4.58
CA SER A 209 -20.21 11.40 -5.09
C SER A 209 -21.21 12.54 -5.03
N HIS A 210 -21.19 13.36 -3.97
CA HIS A 210 -22.03 14.55 -3.90
C HIS A 210 -21.71 15.53 -5.03
N HIS A 211 -20.42 15.74 -5.35
CA HIS A 211 -20.00 16.60 -6.44
C HIS A 211 -20.39 16.02 -7.81
N ALA A 212 -20.15 14.71 -7.99
CA ALA A 212 -20.50 14.01 -9.24
C ALA A 212 -22.00 14.11 -9.54
N ILE A 213 -22.87 13.85 -8.57
CA ILE A 213 -24.33 13.96 -8.78
C ILE A 213 -24.74 15.36 -9.29
N LYS A 214 -24.19 16.43 -8.71
CA LYS A 214 -24.48 17.80 -9.17
C LYS A 214 -24.07 17.99 -10.63
N THR A 215 -22.89 17.49 -10.98
CA THR A 215 -22.35 17.59 -12.34
C THR A 215 -23.19 16.80 -13.34
N PHE A 216 -23.54 15.56 -13.00
CA PHE A 216 -24.28 14.68 -13.89
C PHE A 216 -25.75 15.10 -14.07
N ARG A 217 -26.41 15.64 -13.03
CA ARG A 217 -27.74 16.25 -13.16
C ARG A 217 -27.74 17.47 -14.09
N ALA A 218 -26.69 18.30 -14.02
CA ALA A 218 -26.56 19.44 -14.93
C ALA A 218 -26.27 19.02 -16.39
N ILE A 219 -25.78 17.82 -16.64
CA ILE A 219 -25.65 17.22 -17.98
C ILE A 219 -27.06 16.77 -18.45
N GLN A 220 -27.77 16.03 -17.61
CA GLN A 220 -29.12 15.52 -17.89
C GLN A 220 -30.09 16.64 -18.27
N ASP A 221 -30.11 17.74 -17.49
CA ASP A 221 -30.96 18.92 -17.73
C ASP A 221 -30.67 19.65 -19.06
N LYS A 222 -29.56 19.37 -19.74
CA LYS A 222 -29.20 19.96 -21.04
C LYS A 222 -29.55 19.07 -22.23
N GLU A 223 -29.77 17.78 -21.97
CA GLU A 223 -30.14 16.79 -22.99
C GLU A 223 -31.64 16.68 -23.16
N ASP A 224 -32.43 17.12 -22.15
CA ASP A 224 -33.87 17.27 -22.16
C ASP A 224 -34.29 18.65 -22.76
#